data_9bb35ccabe9c83546a18204099502064
#
_entry.id   9bb35ccabe9c83546a18204099502064
#
_cell.length_a   1.000
_cell.length_b   1.000
_cell.length_c   1.000
_cell.angle_alpha   90.00
_cell.angle_beta   90.00
_cell.angle_gamma   90.00
#
_symmetry.space_group_name_H-M   'P 1'
#
loop_
_entity.id
_entity.type
_entity.pdbx_description
1 polymer ?
#
loop_
_entity_poly.entity_id
_entity_poly.type
_entity_poly.pdbx_seq_one_letter_code
_entity_poly.pdbx_strand_id
1 'polypeptide(L)'
;MLKTANKIFSLVTVLFFIVAFTACNKEPVYTPVATSTTNIYDFWLEKTTSNTSLNRPYQGMIMGDTAVHLTVDYGTSITAIEPTIFTDADSIAPKGKQNFSGPVKYTVWANGKSASFIVRIFVSPIQFPTVKTIAAGFAHVLVLKTDGTVWAVGNNGSSQLGLGDYSSRNRLTQVPVYDVDQIFTGDAASVIRLKDGTTWGAGNQYGQLGLGHKNSVVSFTRVPFLDNATQFAITFGEVIALKSDGTVWGAGRNLFKTLAQGDVEPRSQFVKIPVNDIKQISGCGTDIMVQKNNGEMWGWGQNIAGQLGLGDNLPRLTPVIIPTSISVAKIFAGGSSIFLIDNNGKVWCSGANARGQLGLGDLNNRSSFTPLSFFNTKTIDAIIPHSGSTSFREVNGNVWNVGDNVNGLMGLGSVSTLPSLTPLLLNGFTATKLAGNGGTSYAMKPDGSLWTWGSNSAGALGTGGDSAFSSSPIQIK
;
A
#
# COMPACT_ATOMS: atom_id res chain seq x y z
N MET A 1 17.57 41.43 55.19
CA MET A 1 16.82 40.66 56.17
C MET A 1 16.27 39.49 55.41
N LEU A 2 16.91 38.33 55.43
CA LEU A 2 16.73 37.21 56.33
C LEU A 2 15.22 36.91 56.51
N LYS A 3 14.66 35.78 56.25
CA LYS A 3 15.04 34.40 56.43
C LYS A 3 13.97 33.49 55.76
N THR A 4 14.44 32.42 55.13
CA THR A 4 14.00 31.03 55.26
C THR A 4 12.57 30.63 54.94
N ALA A 5 12.42 29.87 53.87
CA ALA A 5 11.57 28.70 53.87
C ALA A 5 12.28 27.57 53.09
N ASN A 6 12.50 26.52 53.81
CA ASN A 6 13.16 25.29 53.47
C ASN A 6 12.29 24.33 52.63
N LYS A 7 12.96 23.66 51.69
CA LYS A 7 12.88 22.23 51.38
C LYS A 7 11.50 21.57 51.19
N ILE A 8 11.26 21.18 49.94
CA ILE A 8 11.12 19.79 49.60
C ILE A 8 11.56 19.68 48.11
N PHE A 9 12.82 19.38 47.86
CA PHE A 9 13.28 18.81 46.60
C PHE A 9 13.32 17.31 46.82
N SER A 10 12.27 16.62 46.35
CA SER A 10 12.30 15.19 46.21
C SER A 10 13.26 14.84 45.08
N LEU A 11 14.23 14.07 45.43
CA LEU A 11 15.28 13.46 44.62
C LEU A 11 14.65 12.66 43.47
N VAL A 12 14.65 13.22 42.24
CA VAL A 12 14.52 12.39 41.03
C VAL A 12 15.94 12.00 40.66
N THR A 13 16.31 10.81 41.11
CA THR A 13 17.53 10.17 40.68
C THR A 13 17.41 9.81 39.23
N VAL A 14 18.00 10.63 38.35
CA VAL A 14 18.20 10.28 36.94
C VAL A 14 19.30 9.22 36.92
N LEU A 15 18.90 7.97 36.85
CA LEU A 15 19.84 6.87 36.60
C LEU A 15 20.16 6.88 35.10
N PHE A 16 21.31 7.48 34.75
CA PHE A 16 21.94 7.25 33.46
C PHE A 16 22.41 5.82 33.40
N PHE A 17 21.65 4.96 32.74
CA PHE A 17 22.17 3.67 32.29
C PHE A 17 23.09 3.90 31.10
N ILE A 18 24.38 3.81 31.35
CA ILE A 18 25.39 3.57 30.31
C ILE A 18 25.13 2.14 29.83
N VAL A 19 24.49 2.01 28.66
CA VAL A 19 24.41 0.70 28.01
C VAL A 19 25.72 0.46 27.30
N ALA A 20 26.59 -0.29 27.96
CA ALA A 20 27.71 -0.92 27.29
C ALA A 20 27.16 -1.96 26.29
N PHE A 21 27.48 -1.78 25.01
CA PHE A 21 27.20 -2.77 23.97
C PHE A 21 28.01 -4.02 24.24
N THR A 22 27.43 -5.00 24.91
CA THR A 22 27.87 -6.39 24.85
C THR A 22 26.83 -7.17 24.08
N ALA A 23 27.34 -8.06 23.22
CA ALA A 23 26.58 -8.82 22.21
C ALA A 23 25.22 -9.34 22.65
N CYS A 24 24.24 -9.02 21.86
CA CYS A 24 23.07 -9.75 21.47
C CYS A 24 22.58 -10.91 22.36
N ASN A 25 21.99 -10.59 23.50
CA ASN A 25 20.98 -11.40 24.19
C ASN A 25 20.00 -10.43 24.81
N LYS A 26 19.10 -9.86 23.96
CA LYS A 26 17.98 -9.10 24.47
C LYS A 26 16.85 -10.06 24.80
N GLU A 27 16.64 -10.27 26.09
CA GLU A 27 15.31 -10.70 26.53
C GLU A 27 14.27 -9.68 26.07
N PRO A 28 13.11 -10.12 25.57
CA PRO A 28 12.05 -9.21 25.17
C PRO A 28 11.63 -8.38 26.39
N VAL A 29 11.61 -7.06 26.23
CA VAL A 29 11.09 -6.15 27.27
C VAL A 29 9.56 -6.27 27.24
N TYR A 30 9.06 -7.12 28.13
CA TYR A 30 7.63 -7.23 28.35
C TYR A 30 7.16 -6.06 29.23
N THR A 31 6.30 -5.20 28.67
CA THR A 31 5.55 -4.22 29.46
C THR A 31 4.13 -4.75 29.66
N PRO A 32 3.76 -5.18 30.88
CA PRO A 32 2.40 -5.67 31.11
C PRO A 32 1.42 -4.51 31.00
N VAL A 33 0.49 -4.62 30.05
CA VAL A 33 -0.71 -3.78 30.04
C VAL A 33 -1.70 -4.42 31.01
N ALA A 34 -1.96 -3.74 32.11
CA ALA A 34 -2.87 -4.21 33.15
C ALA A 34 -4.33 -4.09 32.71
N THR A 35 -4.78 -5.00 31.86
CA THR A 35 -6.21 -5.32 31.68
C THR A 35 -6.31 -6.82 31.46
N SER A 36 -7.10 -7.50 32.27
CA SER A 36 -7.34 -8.95 32.23
C SER A 36 -8.03 -9.36 30.94
N THR A 37 -7.29 -9.45 29.85
CA THR A 37 -7.75 -9.88 28.54
C THR A 37 -7.02 -11.17 28.15
N THR A 38 -7.73 -12.11 27.54
CA THR A 38 -7.21 -13.38 27.05
C THR A 38 -6.36 -13.17 25.78
N ASN A 39 -5.24 -12.44 25.89
CA ASN A 39 -4.41 -12.07 24.74
C ASN A 39 -3.04 -12.77 24.76
N ILE A 40 -2.47 -13.01 23.57
CA ILE A 40 -1.06 -13.29 23.36
C ILE A 40 -0.39 -11.97 22.98
N TYR A 41 0.63 -11.55 23.75
CA TYR A 41 1.35 -10.28 23.52
C TYR A 41 2.57 -10.47 22.65
N ASP A 42 3.20 -11.66 22.75
CA ASP A 42 4.39 -11.97 21.95
C ASP A 42 4.50 -13.47 21.73
N PHE A 43 5.16 -13.87 20.65
CA PHE A 43 5.34 -15.24 20.24
C PHE A 43 6.72 -15.41 19.63
N TRP A 44 7.51 -16.31 20.19
CA TRP A 44 8.89 -16.56 19.74
C TRP A 44 9.14 -18.03 19.47
N LEU A 45 9.99 -18.29 18.48
CA LEU A 45 10.70 -19.54 18.35
C LEU A 45 12.15 -19.30 18.73
N GLU A 46 12.55 -19.75 19.87
CA GLU A 46 13.90 -19.56 20.36
C GLU A 46 14.78 -20.79 20.04
N LYS A 47 16.06 -20.52 19.71
CA LYS A 47 17.06 -21.57 19.57
C LYS A 47 17.41 -22.06 20.97
N THR A 48 16.84 -23.19 21.35
CA THR A 48 17.09 -23.84 22.67
C THR A 48 17.52 -25.28 22.46
N THR A 49 17.84 -25.98 23.52
CA THR A 49 18.15 -27.43 23.48
C THR A 49 16.94 -28.25 23.02
N SER A 50 15.70 -27.73 23.18
CA SER A 50 14.48 -28.35 22.67
C SER A 50 14.17 -28.03 21.21
N ASN A 51 14.69 -26.88 20.68
CA ASN A 51 14.47 -26.39 19.33
C ASN A 51 15.80 -26.38 18.52
N THR A 52 16.45 -27.52 18.39
CA THR A 52 17.77 -27.65 17.74
C THR A 52 17.75 -27.39 16.23
N SER A 53 16.58 -27.47 15.60
CA SER A 53 16.41 -27.20 14.16
C SER A 53 16.43 -25.70 13.80
N LEU A 54 16.35 -24.83 14.78
CA LEU A 54 16.37 -23.38 14.54
C LEU A 54 17.80 -22.88 14.42
N ASN A 55 18.08 -22.10 13.38
CA ASN A 55 19.40 -21.46 13.18
C ASN A 55 19.55 -20.18 14.02
N ARG A 56 18.46 -19.49 14.28
CA ARG A 56 18.34 -18.23 15.03
C ARG A 56 16.96 -18.15 15.71
N PRO A 57 16.74 -17.21 16.63
CA PRO A 57 15.40 -16.93 17.14
C PRO A 57 14.55 -16.25 16.05
N TYR A 58 13.25 -16.52 16.07
CA TYR A 58 12.25 -15.94 15.17
C TYR A 58 11.11 -15.39 16.00
N GLN A 59 10.73 -14.15 15.74
CA GLN A 59 9.56 -13.51 16.36
C GLN A 59 8.34 -13.68 15.48
N GLY A 60 7.23 -14.13 16.06
CA GLY A 60 5.94 -14.21 15.40
C GLY A 60 5.25 -12.87 15.43
N MET A 61 4.55 -12.53 14.35
CA MET A 61 3.68 -11.38 14.32
C MET A 61 2.28 -11.78 14.79
N ILE A 62 1.78 -11.06 15.77
CA ILE A 62 0.39 -11.17 16.22
C ILE A 62 -0.47 -10.33 15.28
N MET A 63 -1.40 -10.99 14.58
CA MET A 63 -2.27 -10.36 13.60
C MET A 63 -3.68 -10.26 14.16
N GLY A 64 -4.01 -9.07 14.64
CA GLY A 64 -5.27 -8.83 15.36
C GLY A 64 -5.35 -9.70 16.62
N ASP A 65 -6.57 -10.05 17.01
CA ASP A 65 -6.82 -10.78 18.28
C ASP A 65 -6.85 -12.31 18.12
N THR A 66 -6.54 -12.86 16.94
CA THR A 66 -6.83 -14.27 16.62
C THR A 66 -5.77 -15.03 15.83
N ALA A 67 -4.71 -14.37 15.35
CA ALA A 67 -3.71 -15.04 14.53
C ALA A 67 -2.27 -14.65 14.89
N VAL A 68 -1.34 -15.61 14.75
CA VAL A 68 0.10 -15.41 14.83
C VAL A 68 0.75 -16.00 13.58
N HIS A 69 1.51 -15.19 12.85
CA HIS A 69 2.24 -15.62 11.66
C HIS A 69 3.75 -15.46 11.85
N LEU A 70 4.52 -16.41 11.33
CA LEU A 70 5.97 -16.44 11.47
C LEU A 70 6.60 -17.16 10.27
N THR A 71 7.74 -16.67 9.78
CA THR A 71 8.54 -17.37 8.77
C THR A 71 9.88 -17.79 9.33
N VAL A 72 10.26 -19.03 9.08
CA VAL A 72 11.57 -19.59 9.38
C VAL A 72 12.39 -19.81 8.11
N ASP A 73 13.71 -19.93 8.26
CA ASP A 73 14.61 -20.16 7.13
C ASP A 73 14.33 -21.51 6.45
N TYR A 74 14.67 -21.60 5.16
CA TYR A 74 14.60 -22.82 4.40
C TYR A 74 15.33 -23.97 5.09
N GLY A 75 14.76 -25.18 5.00
CA GLY A 75 15.32 -26.36 5.62
C GLY A 75 15.09 -26.49 7.13
N THR A 76 14.45 -25.49 7.75
CA THR A 76 14.05 -25.57 9.16
C THR A 76 12.94 -26.62 9.31
N SER A 77 13.17 -27.63 10.16
CA SER A 77 12.10 -28.57 10.53
C SER A 77 11.13 -27.88 11.49
N ILE A 78 9.85 -27.87 11.10
CA ILE A 78 8.76 -27.26 11.88
C ILE A 78 7.81 -28.30 12.48
N THR A 79 8.18 -29.59 12.47
CA THR A 79 7.32 -30.69 12.93
C THR A 79 7.37 -30.96 14.43
N ALA A 80 8.35 -30.36 15.15
CA ALA A 80 8.54 -30.58 16.59
C ALA A 80 9.13 -29.33 17.25
N ILE A 81 8.45 -28.18 17.11
CA ILE A 81 8.87 -26.89 17.65
C ILE A 81 8.10 -26.55 18.92
N GLU A 82 8.81 -26.11 19.96
CA GLU A 82 8.24 -25.57 21.18
C GLU A 82 8.35 -24.04 21.17
N PRO A 83 7.21 -23.33 21.06
CA PRO A 83 7.24 -21.86 21.08
C PRO A 83 7.30 -21.30 22.50
N THR A 84 7.91 -20.12 22.64
CA THR A 84 7.80 -19.27 23.82
C THR A 84 6.66 -18.29 23.58
N ILE A 85 5.60 -18.34 24.40
CA ILE A 85 4.39 -17.53 24.23
C ILE A 85 4.19 -16.67 25.46
N PHE A 86 4.14 -15.35 25.26
CA PHE A 86 3.87 -14.37 26.32
C PHE A 86 2.39 -14.01 26.30
N THR A 87 1.73 -14.22 27.45
CA THR A 87 0.29 -14.01 27.63
C THR A 87 0.01 -13.59 29.07
N ASP A 88 -1.06 -12.84 29.29
CA ASP A 88 -1.64 -12.54 30.61
C ASP A 88 -2.63 -13.63 31.09
N ALA A 89 -2.82 -14.65 30.30
CA ALA A 89 -3.77 -15.71 30.59
C ALA A 89 -3.29 -16.63 31.73
N ASP A 90 -4.25 -17.17 32.50
CA ASP A 90 -3.99 -18.13 33.59
C ASP A 90 -3.45 -19.46 33.05
N SER A 91 -3.83 -19.80 31.81
CA SER A 91 -3.39 -21.03 31.16
C SER A 91 -3.46 -20.95 29.63
N ILE A 92 -2.66 -21.79 28.97
CA ILE A 92 -2.60 -21.94 27.52
C ILE A 92 -2.49 -23.41 27.12
N ALA A 93 -3.11 -23.79 26.02
CA ALA A 93 -2.96 -25.10 25.38
C ALA A 93 -2.96 -24.95 23.84
N PRO A 94 -2.22 -25.83 23.12
CA PRO A 94 -1.39 -26.91 23.61
C PRO A 94 -0.09 -26.39 24.26
N LYS A 95 0.54 -27.23 25.10
CA LYS A 95 1.89 -26.99 25.67
C LYS A 95 2.93 -27.89 24.98
N GLY A 96 4.19 -27.52 25.11
CA GLY A 96 5.32 -28.29 24.59
C GLY A 96 5.44 -28.25 23.06
N LYS A 97 6.13 -29.24 22.51
CA LYS A 97 6.44 -29.31 21.08
C LYS A 97 5.17 -29.54 20.23
N GLN A 98 5.04 -28.75 19.17
CA GLN A 98 3.95 -28.83 18.23
C GLN A 98 4.45 -29.11 16.81
N ASN A 99 3.58 -29.66 15.97
CA ASN A 99 3.81 -29.80 14.55
C ASN A 99 3.16 -28.64 13.79
N PHE A 100 3.97 -27.75 13.24
CA PHE A 100 3.53 -26.58 12.48
C PHE A 100 3.54 -26.80 10.95
N SER A 101 3.54 -28.03 10.46
CA SER A 101 3.33 -28.31 9.03
C SER A 101 1.93 -27.89 8.56
N GLY A 102 1.04 -27.60 9.48
CA GLY A 102 -0.25 -26.94 9.30
C GLY A 102 -0.51 -25.93 10.40
N PRO A 103 -1.64 -25.20 10.35
CA PRO A 103 -2.04 -24.26 11.39
C PRO A 103 -2.22 -24.94 12.75
N VAL A 104 -1.65 -24.39 13.81
CA VAL A 104 -1.83 -24.88 15.19
C VAL A 104 -2.72 -23.89 15.95
N LYS A 105 -3.80 -24.41 16.53
CA LYS A 105 -4.72 -23.62 17.35
C LYS A 105 -4.24 -23.62 18.80
N TYR A 106 -3.96 -22.45 19.32
CA TYR A 106 -3.74 -22.20 20.75
C TYR A 106 -5.00 -21.61 21.36
N THR A 107 -5.35 -22.06 22.55
CA THR A 107 -6.42 -21.48 23.34
C THR A 107 -5.84 -21.00 24.67
N VAL A 108 -6.15 -19.78 25.06
CA VAL A 108 -5.77 -19.16 26.32
C VAL A 108 -7.02 -18.98 27.19
N TRP A 109 -6.87 -19.16 28.48
CA TRP A 109 -7.96 -19.00 29.45
C TRP A 109 -7.55 -18.01 30.54
N ALA A 110 -8.43 -17.05 30.85
CA ALA A 110 -8.28 -16.12 31.95
C ALA A 110 -9.66 -15.75 32.51
N ASN A 111 -9.81 -15.74 33.84
CA ASN A 111 -11.02 -15.30 34.52
C ASN A 111 -12.31 -15.97 33.98
N GLY A 112 -12.27 -17.27 33.70
CA GLY A 112 -13.42 -18.04 33.18
C GLY A 112 -13.79 -17.75 31.70
N LYS A 113 -13.00 -16.95 30.99
CA LYS A 113 -13.13 -16.70 29.56
C LYS A 113 -12.03 -17.40 28.79
N SER A 114 -12.22 -17.62 27.49
CA SER A 114 -11.18 -18.15 26.61
C SER A 114 -11.14 -17.38 25.29
N ALA A 115 -9.93 -17.30 24.71
CA ALA A 115 -9.71 -16.85 23.34
C ALA A 115 -8.84 -17.87 22.60
N SER A 116 -8.98 -17.90 21.28
CA SER A 116 -8.22 -18.85 20.44
C SER A 116 -7.42 -18.12 19.40
N PHE A 117 -6.17 -18.55 19.19
CA PHE A 117 -5.23 -18.01 18.23
C PHE A 117 -4.80 -19.11 17.26
N ILE A 118 -4.76 -18.81 15.98
CA ILE A 118 -4.23 -19.71 14.95
C ILE A 118 -2.79 -19.30 14.66
N VAL A 119 -1.85 -20.17 14.98
CA VAL A 119 -0.43 -19.99 14.69
C VAL A 119 -0.08 -20.70 13.38
N ARG A 120 0.52 -19.95 12.43
CA ARG A 120 1.05 -20.48 11.18
C ARG A 120 2.54 -20.18 11.09
N ILE A 121 3.33 -21.23 10.87
CA ILE A 121 4.77 -21.11 10.60
C ILE A 121 5.01 -21.49 9.13
N PHE A 122 5.68 -20.60 8.42
CA PHE A 122 6.04 -20.77 7.02
C PHE A 122 7.54 -21.06 6.93
N VAL A 123 7.92 -22.05 6.14
CA VAL A 123 9.34 -22.30 5.82
C VAL A 123 9.65 -21.59 4.53
N SER A 124 10.67 -20.72 4.55
CA SER A 124 11.12 -20.01 3.36
C SER A 124 11.58 -21.02 2.28
N PRO A 125 11.08 -20.95 1.05
CA PRO A 125 11.55 -21.84 -0.01
C PRO A 125 12.99 -21.51 -0.43
N ILE A 126 13.77 -22.50 -0.93
CA ILE A 126 15.15 -22.29 -1.44
C ILE A 126 15.16 -21.27 -2.61
N GLN A 127 14.15 -21.33 -3.45
CA GLN A 127 14.03 -20.43 -4.59
C GLN A 127 13.70 -19.04 -4.06
N PHE A 128 14.56 -18.05 -4.33
CA PHE A 128 14.24 -16.65 -4.08
C PHE A 128 12.90 -16.36 -4.74
N PRO A 129 11.84 -16.07 -3.98
CA PRO A 129 10.54 -15.85 -4.57
C PRO A 129 10.61 -14.65 -5.50
N THR A 130 10.18 -14.84 -6.74
CA THR A 130 10.13 -13.78 -7.73
C THR A 130 9.01 -12.79 -7.39
N VAL A 131 9.10 -11.60 -7.91
CA VAL A 131 8.04 -10.60 -7.76
C VAL A 131 6.78 -11.07 -8.51
N LYS A 132 5.65 -11.19 -7.80
CA LYS A 132 4.33 -11.48 -8.37
C LYS A 132 3.68 -10.19 -8.89
N THR A 133 3.71 -9.15 -8.07
CA THR A 133 3.14 -7.83 -8.41
C THR A 133 3.68 -6.73 -7.51
N ILE A 134 3.49 -5.48 -7.96
CA ILE A 134 3.85 -4.26 -7.26
C ILE A 134 2.63 -3.34 -7.17
N ALA A 135 2.50 -2.64 -6.05
CA ALA A 135 1.52 -1.57 -5.86
C ALA A 135 2.25 -0.35 -5.29
N ALA A 136 2.15 0.79 -5.95
CA ALA A 136 2.82 2.01 -5.55
C ALA A 136 1.80 3.04 -5.02
N GLY A 137 2.03 3.52 -3.81
CA GLY A 137 1.39 4.69 -3.23
C GLY A 137 2.17 5.96 -3.56
N PHE A 138 1.82 7.10 -2.95
CA PHE A 138 2.42 8.41 -3.29
C PHE A 138 3.95 8.43 -3.11
N ALA A 139 4.46 7.85 -2.02
CA ALA A 139 5.89 7.79 -1.71
C ALA A 139 6.31 6.47 -1.04
N HIS A 140 5.54 5.40 -1.24
CA HIS A 140 5.87 4.05 -0.77
C HIS A 140 5.42 3.01 -1.78
N VAL A 141 5.98 1.82 -1.70
CA VAL A 141 5.59 0.68 -2.53
C VAL A 141 5.48 -0.58 -1.69
N LEU A 142 4.49 -1.39 -2.02
CA LEU A 142 4.41 -2.79 -1.61
C LEU A 142 4.79 -3.70 -2.78
N VAL A 143 5.57 -4.71 -2.49
CA VAL A 143 6.00 -5.74 -3.44
C VAL A 143 5.49 -7.09 -2.92
N LEU A 144 4.59 -7.71 -3.64
CA LEU A 144 4.10 -9.06 -3.36
C LEU A 144 4.96 -10.05 -4.13
N LYS A 145 5.51 -11.03 -3.45
CA LYS A 145 6.27 -12.13 -4.05
C LYS A 145 5.39 -13.35 -4.29
N THR A 146 5.89 -14.28 -5.10
CA THR A 146 5.14 -15.49 -5.53
C THR A 146 4.86 -16.47 -4.39
N ASP A 147 5.62 -16.38 -3.30
CA ASP A 147 5.41 -17.15 -2.07
C ASP A 147 4.32 -16.56 -1.15
N GLY A 148 3.75 -15.41 -1.51
CA GLY A 148 2.75 -14.71 -0.70
C GLY A 148 3.35 -13.79 0.36
N THR A 149 4.67 -13.60 0.40
CA THR A 149 5.31 -12.60 1.27
C THR A 149 5.19 -11.20 0.66
N VAL A 150 5.06 -10.20 1.53
CA VAL A 150 5.01 -8.77 1.15
C VAL A 150 6.26 -8.08 1.64
N TRP A 151 6.80 -7.21 0.80
CA TRP A 151 7.94 -6.37 1.12
C TRP A 151 7.56 -4.91 0.88
N ALA A 152 8.06 -4.01 1.71
CA ALA A 152 7.70 -2.60 1.67
C ALA A 152 8.93 -1.70 1.72
N VAL A 153 8.82 -0.52 1.09
CA VAL A 153 9.86 0.50 1.11
C VAL A 153 9.24 1.89 0.88
N GLY A 154 9.91 2.93 1.30
CA GLY A 154 9.50 4.33 1.16
C GLY A 154 8.97 4.93 2.46
N ASN A 155 8.07 5.89 2.33
CA ASN A 155 7.48 6.64 3.43
C ASN A 155 6.65 5.74 4.37
N ASN A 156 6.85 5.95 5.67
CA ASN A 156 6.10 5.28 6.74
C ASN A 156 5.54 6.26 7.81
N GLY A 157 5.55 7.56 7.52
CA GLY A 157 5.09 8.57 8.48
C GLY A 157 3.64 8.43 8.93
N SER A 158 2.82 7.70 8.18
CA SER A 158 1.44 7.32 8.53
C SER A 158 1.31 5.82 8.86
N SER A 159 2.42 5.11 9.03
CA SER A 159 2.48 3.64 9.24
C SER A 159 1.97 2.82 8.05
N GLN A 160 1.99 3.38 6.86
CA GLN A 160 1.47 2.75 5.64
C GLN A 160 2.29 1.53 5.17
N LEU A 161 3.50 1.31 5.69
CA LEU A 161 4.29 0.10 5.43
C LEU A 161 3.84 -1.10 6.27
N GLY A 162 3.10 -0.87 7.38
CA GLY A 162 2.61 -1.94 8.25
C GLY A 162 3.71 -2.70 9.01
N LEU A 163 4.85 -2.04 9.29
CA LEU A 163 6.04 -2.64 9.91
C LEU A 163 6.09 -2.53 11.44
N GLY A 164 5.01 -2.06 12.07
CA GLY A 164 4.93 -1.88 13.52
C GLY A 164 5.47 -0.55 14.04
N ASP A 165 5.90 0.35 13.15
CA ASP A 165 6.49 1.65 13.50
C ASP A 165 6.12 2.77 12.50
N TYR A 166 6.75 3.95 12.65
CA TYR A 166 6.59 5.11 11.79
C TYR A 166 7.85 5.43 10.95
N SER A 167 8.87 4.56 10.99
CA SER A 167 10.15 4.83 10.33
C SER A 167 10.10 4.48 8.84
N SER A 168 10.43 5.43 7.97
CA SER A 168 10.58 5.18 6.54
C SER A 168 11.69 4.16 6.25
N ARG A 169 11.60 3.48 5.13
CA ARG A 169 12.57 2.47 4.69
C ARG A 169 13.18 2.86 3.36
N ASN A 170 14.51 2.85 3.26
CA ASN A 170 15.24 3.07 2.00
C ASN A 170 15.71 1.74 1.34
N ARG A 171 15.33 0.58 1.94
CA ARG A 171 15.51 -0.77 1.39
C ARG A 171 14.24 -1.56 1.56
N LEU A 172 13.99 -2.51 0.65
CA LEU A 172 12.89 -3.45 0.80
C LEU A 172 13.01 -4.16 2.15
N THR A 173 11.98 -4.01 2.97
CA THR A 173 11.85 -4.63 4.29
C THR A 173 10.65 -5.55 4.25
N GLN A 174 10.83 -6.79 4.70
CA GLN A 174 9.73 -7.74 4.73
C GLN A 174 8.68 -7.29 5.73
N VAL A 175 7.46 -7.20 5.26
CA VAL A 175 6.29 -6.95 6.10
C VAL A 175 5.92 -8.29 6.74
N PRO A 176 5.67 -8.33 8.06
CA PRO A 176 5.40 -9.60 8.73
C PRO A 176 3.93 -10.04 8.54
N VAL A 177 3.55 -10.24 7.29
CA VAL A 177 2.28 -10.81 6.81
C VAL A 177 2.56 -11.91 5.80
N TYR A 178 1.68 -12.90 5.72
CA TYR A 178 1.86 -14.08 4.87
C TYR A 178 0.56 -14.47 4.20
N ASP A 179 0.65 -15.39 3.25
CA ASP A 179 -0.51 -15.84 2.47
C ASP A 179 -1.25 -14.70 1.75
N VAL A 180 -0.51 -13.64 1.41
CA VAL A 180 -1.09 -12.51 0.69
C VAL A 180 -1.32 -12.89 -0.76
N ASP A 181 -2.52 -12.58 -1.26
CA ASP A 181 -2.90 -12.78 -2.67
C ASP A 181 -2.89 -11.47 -3.46
N GLN A 182 -3.28 -10.36 -2.83
CA GLN A 182 -3.38 -9.05 -3.47
C GLN A 182 -2.89 -7.94 -2.54
N ILE A 183 -2.33 -6.89 -3.15
CA ILE A 183 -1.84 -5.69 -2.48
C ILE A 183 -2.39 -4.43 -3.16
N PHE A 184 -2.72 -3.42 -2.37
CA PHE A 184 -3.23 -2.12 -2.82
C PHE A 184 -2.60 -1.02 -1.97
N THR A 185 -2.30 0.11 -2.58
CA THR A 185 -1.66 1.24 -1.90
C THR A 185 -2.30 2.56 -2.32
N GLY A 186 -2.27 3.53 -1.42
CA GLY A 186 -2.63 4.92 -1.68
C GLY A 186 -1.61 5.89 -1.11
N ASP A 187 -2.04 7.05 -0.66
CA ASP A 187 -1.11 8.03 -0.06
C ASP A 187 -0.67 7.61 1.35
N ALA A 188 -1.61 7.45 2.26
CA ALA A 188 -1.35 7.21 3.68
C ALA A 188 -1.94 5.88 4.20
N ALA A 189 -2.21 4.94 3.31
CA ALA A 189 -2.72 3.62 3.66
C ALA A 189 -2.32 2.56 2.65
N SER A 190 -2.22 1.34 3.14
CA SER A 190 -2.05 0.12 2.36
C SER A 190 -3.13 -0.88 2.76
N VAL A 191 -3.61 -1.63 1.77
CA VAL A 191 -4.59 -2.71 1.96
C VAL A 191 -4.03 -3.98 1.35
N ILE A 192 -4.16 -5.09 2.04
CA ILE A 192 -3.80 -6.41 1.53
C ILE A 192 -5.01 -7.35 1.64
N ARG A 193 -5.07 -8.32 0.73
CA ARG A 193 -6.00 -9.43 0.83
C ARG A 193 -5.21 -10.72 0.95
N LEU A 194 -5.60 -11.55 1.91
CA LEU A 194 -5.04 -12.87 2.09
C LEU A 194 -5.73 -13.88 1.16
N LYS A 195 -5.12 -15.06 0.97
CA LYS A 195 -5.68 -16.16 0.16
C LYS A 195 -6.99 -16.71 0.71
N ASP A 196 -7.24 -16.54 2.01
CA ASP A 196 -8.51 -16.90 2.66
C ASP A 196 -9.65 -15.90 2.40
N GLY A 197 -9.38 -14.85 1.60
CA GLY A 197 -10.33 -13.79 1.25
C GLY A 197 -10.42 -12.66 2.27
N THR A 198 -9.73 -12.76 3.40
CA THR A 198 -9.74 -11.72 4.43
C THR A 198 -8.95 -10.50 4.02
N THR A 199 -9.41 -9.30 4.39
CA THR A 199 -8.80 -8.03 4.03
C THR A 199 -8.24 -7.32 5.26
N TRP A 200 -7.02 -6.79 5.14
CA TRP A 200 -6.25 -6.16 6.20
C TRP A 200 -5.72 -4.80 5.73
N GLY A 201 -5.60 -3.82 6.64
CA GLY A 201 -5.11 -2.49 6.32
C GLY A 201 -4.07 -2.00 7.31
N ALA A 202 -3.14 -1.14 6.84
CA ALA A 202 -2.17 -0.40 7.65
C ALA A 202 -2.20 1.07 7.27
N GLY A 203 -1.85 1.98 8.20
CA GLY A 203 -1.97 3.43 8.04
C GLY A 203 -3.14 3.99 8.85
N ASN A 204 -4.17 4.56 8.22
CA ASN A 204 -5.40 5.07 8.86
C ASN A 204 -5.33 6.49 9.46
N GLN A 205 -4.40 7.33 9.00
CA GLN A 205 -4.25 8.70 9.54
C GLN A 205 -5.56 9.54 9.49
N TYR A 206 -6.46 9.24 8.54
CA TYR A 206 -7.70 9.99 8.31
C TYR A 206 -8.97 9.18 8.56
N GLY A 207 -8.86 7.97 9.11
CA GLY A 207 -9.98 7.04 9.28
C GLY A 207 -10.35 6.28 8.00
N GLN A 208 -9.46 6.29 6.98
CA GLN A 208 -9.73 5.70 5.66
C GLN A 208 -9.86 4.17 5.69
N LEU A 209 -9.40 3.49 6.73
CA LEU A 209 -9.63 2.06 6.91
C LEU A 209 -11.03 1.72 7.47
N GLY A 210 -11.83 2.74 7.80
CA GLY A 210 -13.22 2.54 8.24
C GLY A 210 -13.37 1.85 9.60
N LEU A 211 -12.34 1.91 10.45
CA LEU A 211 -12.28 1.23 11.76
C LEU A 211 -13.03 1.96 12.88
N GLY A 212 -13.71 3.07 12.59
CA GLY A 212 -14.43 3.89 13.58
C GLY A 212 -13.57 4.94 14.29
N HIS A 213 -12.26 4.99 13.99
CA HIS A 213 -11.31 5.96 14.57
C HIS A 213 -10.32 6.47 13.52
N LYS A 214 -9.56 7.52 13.88
CA LYS A 214 -8.52 8.13 13.02
C LYS A 214 -7.09 7.83 13.49
N ASN A 215 -6.93 6.94 14.47
CA ASN A 215 -5.60 6.56 14.95
C ASN A 215 -4.87 5.74 13.87
N SER A 216 -3.61 6.05 13.63
CA SER A 216 -2.78 5.26 12.72
C SER A 216 -2.67 3.82 13.21
N VAL A 217 -2.69 2.89 12.28
CA VAL A 217 -2.60 1.46 12.52
C VAL A 217 -1.21 1.03 12.05
N VAL A 218 -0.32 0.77 13.01
CA VAL A 218 1.12 0.55 12.74
C VAL A 218 1.42 -0.79 12.07
N SER A 219 0.54 -1.78 12.25
CA SER A 219 0.64 -3.11 11.65
C SER A 219 -0.64 -3.41 10.87
N PHE A 220 -0.56 -4.32 9.90
CA PHE A 220 -1.76 -4.72 9.17
C PHE A 220 -2.82 -5.28 10.13
N THR A 221 -3.97 -4.64 10.17
CA THR A 221 -5.10 -4.95 11.05
C THR A 221 -6.29 -5.37 10.21
N ARG A 222 -7.08 -6.31 10.71
CA ARG A 222 -8.26 -6.85 10.04
C ARG A 222 -9.29 -5.77 9.76
N VAL A 223 -9.79 -5.70 8.52
CA VAL A 223 -10.87 -4.79 8.09
C VAL A 223 -12.02 -5.62 7.49
N PRO A 224 -12.86 -6.26 8.31
CA PRO A 224 -13.88 -7.21 7.85
C PRO A 224 -14.86 -6.62 6.84
N PHE A 225 -15.13 -5.32 6.93
CA PHE A 225 -16.01 -4.63 5.99
C PHE A 225 -15.54 -4.75 4.53
N LEU A 226 -14.24 -4.90 4.29
CA LEU A 226 -13.63 -4.94 2.96
C LEU A 226 -13.51 -6.35 2.35
N ASP A 227 -13.92 -7.42 3.04
CA ASP A 227 -13.71 -8.80 2.57
C ASP A 227 -14.29 -9.09 1.19
N ASN A 228 -15.46 -8.53 0.89
CA ASN A 228 -16.13 -8.70 -0.40
C ASN A 228 -15.78 -7.61 -1.43
N ALA A 229 -14.77 -6.77 -1.16
CA ALA A 229 -14.34 -5.77 -2.12
C ALA A 229 -13.54 -6.41 -3.25
N THR A 230 -13.82 -6.06 -4.49
CA THR A 230 -13.16 -6.59 -5.70
C THR A 230 -12.13 -5.63 -6.26
N GLN A 231 -12.31 -4.33 -6.04
CA GLN A 231 -11.40 -3.28 -6.49
C GLN A 231 -11.32 -2.17 -5.44
N PHE A 232 -10.17 -1.48 -5.44
CA PHE A 232 -9.94 -0.33 -4.58
C PHE A 232 -9.44 0.87 -5.39
N ALA A 233 -9.94 2.06 -5.05
CA ALA A 233 -9.32 3.34 -5.39
C ALA A 233 -8.91 4.00 -4.07
N ILE A 234 -7.61 4.07 -3.81
CA ILE A 234 -7.06 4.65 -2.58
C ILE A 234 -6.45 5.99 -2.95
N THR A 235 -7.06 7.05 -2.49
CA THR A 235 -6.75 8.44 -2.83
C THR A 235 -5.89 9.13 -1.76
N PHE A 236 -5.84 10.46 -1.72
CA PHE A 236 -5.05 11.24 -0.76
C PHE A 236 -5.49 11.14 0.71
N GLY A 237 -6.44 10.35 1.02
CA GLY A 237 -6.89 10.16 2.40
C GLY A 237 -8.17 9.36 2.50
N GLU A 238 -8.56 8.73 1.41
CA GLU A 238 -9.75 7.89 1.34
C GLU A 238 -9.43 6.50 0.79
N VAL A 239 -10.16 5.51 1.27
CA VAL A 239 -10.29 4.18 0.66
C VAL A 239 -11.70 4.07 0.09
N ILE A 240 -11.76 3.93 -1.22
CA ILE A 240 -13.02 3.65 -1.95
C ILE A 240 -12.94 2.19 -2.40
N ALA A 241 -13.97 1.42 -2.08
CA ALA A 241 -14.04 0.00 -2.37
C ALA A 241 -15.27 -0.34 -3.22
N LEU A 242 -15.05 -1.04 -4.32
CA LEU A 242 -16.10 -1.69 -5.10
C LEU A 242 -16.31 -3.09 -4.54
N LYS A 243 -17.53 -3.41 -4.14
CA LYS A 243 -17.90 -4.74 -3.66
C LYS A 243 -18.37 -5.64 -4.80
N SER A 244 -18.35 -6.95 -4.55
CA SER A 244 -18.79 -7.96 -5.53
C SER A 244 -20.26 -7.83 -5.96
N ASP A 245 -21.10 -7.16 -5.17
CA ASP A 245 -22.49 -6.86 -5.48
C ASP A 245 -22.68 -5.60 -6.35
N GLY A 246 -21.58 -4.98 -6.80
CA GLY A 246 -21.61 -3.75 -7.61
C GLY A 246 -21.84 -2.47 -6.82
N THR A 247 -21.88 -2.52 -5.47
CA THR A 247 -21.99 -1.33 -4.62
C THR A 247 -20.62 -0.74 -4.35
N VAL A 248 -20.56 0.61 -4.19
CA VAL A 248 -19.33 1.34 -3.89
C VAL A 248 -19.44 1.97 -2.50
N TRP A 249 -18.38 1.84 -1.73
CA TRP A 249 -18.31 2.34 -0.37
C TRP A 249 -17.02 3.11 -0.15
N GLY A 250 -17.05 4.13 0.72
CA GLY A 250 -15.88 4.96 1.00
C GLY A 250 -15.75 5.34 2.46
N ALA A 251 -14.50 5.49 2.92
CA ALA A 251 -14.16 6.04 4.23
C ALA A 251 -12.91 6.94 4.10
N GLY A 252 -12.75 7.90 5.01
CA GLY A 252 -11.59 8.77 5.06
C GLY A 252 -11.91 10.26 5.17
N ARG A 253 -10.97 11.07 4.69
CA ARG A 253 -10.85 12.50 4.90
C ARG A 253 -11.97 13.35 4.26
N ASN A 254 -12.44 12.98 3.08
CA ASN A 254 -13.49 13.65 2.27
C ASN A 254 -13.24 15.13 1.91
N LEU A 255 -12.04 15.64 2.07
CA LEU A 255 -11.73 17.05 1.78
C LEU A 255 -12.02 17.41 0.31
N PHE A 256 -11.83 16.47 -0.58
CA PHE A 256 -12.02 16.61 -2.03
C PHE A 256 -13.36 16.07 -2.52
N LYS A 257 -14.30 15.78 -1.59
CA LYS A 257 -15.66 15.30 -1.90
C LYS A 257 -15.69 13.90 -2.52
N THR A 258 -14.63 13.14 -2.35
CA THR A 258 -14.46 11.80 -2.92
C THR A 258 -15.40 10.76 -2.31
N LEU A 259 -15.96 11.02 -1.12
CA LEU A 259 -17.00 10.17 -0.52
C LEU A 259 -18.40 10.43 -1.07
N ALA A 260 -18.60 11.48 -1.91
CA ALA A 260 -19.84 11.78 -2.62
C ALA A 260 -21.10 11.90 -1.75
N GLN A 261 -20.97 12.36 -0.50
CA GLN A 261 -22.07 12.50 0.45
C GLN A 261 -22.75 13.90 0.39
N GLY A 262 -22.36 14.75 -0.57
CA GLY A 262 -22.85 16.13 -0.68
C GLY A 262 -22.13 17.12 0.25
N ASP A 263 -21.16 16.67 1.03
CA ASP A 263 -20.42 17.47 2.00
C ASP A 263 -18.88 17.22 1.91
N VAL A 264 -18.13 17.78 2.84
CA VAL A 264 -16.67 17.59 3.00
C VAL A 264 -16.31 16.93 4.34
N GLU A 265 -17.31 16.38 5.06
CA GLU A 265 -17.09 15.81 6.37
C GLU A 265 -16.36 14.46 6.28
N PRO A 266 -15.35 14.23 7.11
CA PRO A 266 -14.63 12.96 7.13
C PRO A 266 -15.50 11.82 7.69
N ARG A 267 -15.27 10.63 7.19
CA ARG A 267 -15.96 9.41 7.65
C ARG A 267 -14.93 8.39 8.12
N SER A 268 -14.94 8.06 9.41
CA SER A 268 -14.11 6.99 9.99
C SER A 268 -14.75 5.60 9.91
N GLN A 269 -15.95 5.50 9.35
CA GLN A 269 -16.63 4.25 8.98
C GLN A 269 -17.01 4.32 7.50
N PHE A 270 -17.10 3.15 6.85
CA PHE A 270 -17.51 3.10 5.45
C PHE A 270 -18.95 3.57 5.26
N VAL A 271 -19.13 4.53 4.40
CA VAL A 271 -20.44 5.02 3.94
C VAL A 271 -20.66 4.59 2.50
N LYS A 272 -21.93 4.29 2.17
CA LYS A 272 -22.30 3.92 0.81
C LYS A 272 -22.27 5.14 -0.09
N ILE A 273 -21.55 5.06 -1.20
CA ILE A 273 -21.59 6.06 -2.25
C ILE A 273 -22.87 5.83 -3.09
N PRO A 274 -23.61 6.90 -3.47
CA PRO A 274 -24.92 6.75 -4.11
C PRO A 274 -24.81 6.37 -5.60
N VAL A 275 -24.08 5.28 -5.86
CA VAL A 275 -24.00 4.60 -7.17
C VAL A 275 -24.15 3.09 -6.96
N ASN A 276 -24.61 2.41 -7.99
CA ASN A 276 -24.81 0.96 -7.98
C ASN A 276 -24.51 0.38 -9.36
N ASP A 277 -24.47 -0.94 -9.42
CA ASP A 277 -24.25 -1.68 -10.65
C ASP A 277 -22.90 -1.35 -11.31
N ILE A 278 -21.86 -1.17 -10.46
CA ILE A 278 -20.54 -0.75 -10.90
C ILE A 278 -19.70 -1.96 -11.30
N LYS A 279 -19.04 -1.85 -12.47
CA LYS A 279 -18.13 -2.83 -13.06
C LYS A 279 -16.67 -2.55 -12.71
N GLN A 280 -16.26 -1.28 -12.72
CA GLN A 280 -14.89 -0.87 -12.41
C GLN A 280 -14.83 0.52 -11.79
N ILE A 281 -13.81 0.72 -10.94
CA ILE A 281 -13.51 2.00 -10.31
C ILE A 281 -12.06 2.39 -10.55
N SER A 282 -11.79 3.69 -10.64
CA SER A 282 -10.44 4.26 -10.60
C SER A 282 -10.48 5.61 -9.92
N GLY A 283 -9.42 5.97 -9.20
CA GLY A 283 -9.35 7.24 -8.47
C GLY A 283 -8.00 7.92 -8.68
N CYS A 284 -8.03 9.23 -8.84
CA CYS A 284 -6.86 10.09 -8.91
C CYS A 284 -6.92 11.11 -7.76
N GLY A 285 -6.04 10.97 -6.78
CA GLY A 285 -5.86 11.97 -5.72
C GLY A 285 -7.14 12.61 -5.18
N THR A 286 -7.88 13.32 -6.02
CA THR A 286 -9.02 14.17 -5.69
C THR A 286 -10.33 13.80 -6.39
N ASP A 287 -10.32 12.81 -7.29
CA ASP A 287 -11.48 12.47 -8.13
C ASP A 287 -11.64 10.98 -8.29
N ILE A 288 -12.88 10.54 -8.44
CA ILE A 288 -13.24 9.15 -8.66
C ILE A 288 -14.02 9.04 -9.99
N MET A 289 -13.68 8.02 -10.74
CA MET A 289 -14.40 7.63 -11.94
C MET A 289 -14.83 6.18 -11.87
N VAL A 290 -16.04 5.88 -12.28
CA VAL A 290 -16.60 4.53 -12.30
C VAL A 290 -17.29 4.25 -13.62
N GLN A 291 -17.35 2.97 -13.98
CA GLN A 291 -18.15 2.48 -15.09
C GLN A 291 -19.19 1.50 -14.55
N LYS A 292 -20.43 1.68 -15.00
CA LYS A 292 -21.51 0.71 -14.75
C LYS A 292 -21.42 -0.50 -15.68
N ASN A 293 -22.12 -1.57 -15.34
CA ASN A 293 -22.23 -2.77 -16.19
C ASN A 293 -22.88 -2.49 -17.56
N ASN A 294 -23.76 -1.48 -17.64
CA ASN A 294 -24.38 -1.02 -18.91
C ASN A 294 -23.43 -0.18 -19.78
N GLY A 295 -22.20 0.12 -19.28
CA GLY A 295 -21.19 0.94 -19.97
C GLY A 295 -21.23 2.43 -19.65
N GLU A 296 -22.24 2.93 -18.94
CA GLU A 296 -22.29 4.34 -18.52
C GLU A 296 -21.07 4.71 -17.65
N MET A 297 -20.53 5.89 -17.91
CA MET A 297 -19.45 6.48 -17.12
C MET A 297 -20.00 7.49 -16.12
N TRP A 298 -19.54 7.41 -14.88
CA TRP A 298 -19.89 8.34 -13.81
C TRP A 298 -18.63 8.86 -13.14
N GLY A 299 -18.68 10.11 -12.64
CA GLY A 299 -17.53 10.69 -11.93
C GLY A 299 -17.95 11.74 -10.91
N TRP A 300 -17.08 11.98 -9.93
CA TRP A 300 -17.24 13.00 -8.89
C TRP A 300 -15.88 13.36 -8.28
N GLY A 301 -15.84 14.47 -7.55
CA GLY A 301 -14.65 14.99 -6.90
C GLY A 301 -14.36 16.44 -7.26
N GLN A 302 -13.10 16.85 -7.21
CA GLN A 302 -12.67 18.24 -7.28
C GLN A 302 -12.68 18.84 -8.70
N ASN A 303 -12.36 18.07 -9.72
CA ASN A 303 -12.40 18.43 -11.15
C ASN A 303 -11.69 19.74 -11.58
N ILE A 304 -10.74 20.25 -10.79
CA ILE A 304 -10.12 21.57 -11.00
C ILE A 304 -9.34 21.72 -12.31
N ALA A 305 -8.89 20.60 -12.89
CA ALA A 305 -8.19 20.58 -14.16
C ALA A 305 -9.07 20.01 -15.31
N GLY A 306 -10.35 19.75 -15.05
CA GLY A 306 -11.26 19.16 -16.02
C GLY A 306 -11.12 17.66 -16.18
N GLN A 307 -10.50 16.98 -15.21
CA GLN A 307 -10.15 15.55 -15.31
C GLN A 307 -11.35 14.63 -15.42
N LEU A 308 -12.54 15.03 -14.97
CA LEU A 308 -13.77 14.26 -15.15
C LEU A 308 -14.27 14.21 -16.60
N GLY A 309 -13.72 15.06 -17.49
CA GLY A 309 -14.09 15.07 -18.90
C GLY A 309 -15.50 15.64 -19.19
N LEU A 310 -16.05 16.47 -18.28
CA LEU A 310 -17.42 17.01 -18.34
C LEU A 310 -17.55 18.27 -19.18
N GLY A 311 -16.46 18.78 -19.77
CA GLY A 311 -16.42 20.04 -20.52
C GLY A 311 -16.19 21.28 -19.65
N ASP A 312 -16.10 21.12 -18.34
CA ASP A 312 -15.85 22.21 -17.36
C ASP A 312 -14.83 21.81 -16.29
N ASN A 313 -14.55 22.74 -15.36
CA ASN A 313 -13.65 22.54 -14.23
C ASN A 313 -14.40 22.68 -12.88
N LEU A 314 -15.70 22.41 -12.85
CA LEU A 314 -16.52 22.54 -11.66
C LEU A 314 -16.49 21.26 -10.83
N PRO A 315 -16.40 21.35 -9.49
CA PRO A 315 -16.40 20.18 -8.62
C PRO A 315 -17.79 19.49 -8.63
N ARG A 316 -17.77 18.18 -8.40
CA ARG A 316 -18.96 17.35 -8.23
C ARG A 316 -18.99 16.75 -6.83
N LEU A 317 -19.94 17.17 -6.00
CA LEU A 317 -20.11 16.70 -4.63
C LEU A 317 -20.80 15.33 -4.56
N THR A 318 -21.48 14.97 -5.64
CA THR A 318 -22.20 13.71 -5.82
C THR A 318 -21.88 13.16 -7.20
N PRO A 319 -22.06 11.84 -7.42
CA PRO A 319 -21.81 11.24 -8.71
C PRO A 319 -22.68 11.85 -9.81
N VAL A 320 -22.08 12.15 -10.94
CA VAL A 320 -22.76 12.64 -12.14
C VAL A 320 -22.41 11.78 -13.35
N ILE A 321 -23.31 11.68 -14.31
CA ILE A 321 -23.06 11.01 -15.59
C ILE A 321 -22.03 11.81 -16.37
N ILE A 322 -21.04 11.11 -16.92
CA ILE A 322 -20.07 11.68 -17.87
C ILE A 322 -20.61 11.38 -19.28
N PRO A 323 -21.07 12.39 -20.01
CA PRO A 323 -21.60 12.18 -21.35
C PRO A 323 -20.45 11.83 -22.30
N THR A 324 -20.36 10.57 -22.68
CA THR A 324 -19.32 10.09 -23.61
C THR A 324 -19.88 9.04 -24.56
N SER A 325 -19.45 9.10 -25.82
CA SER A 325 -19.67 8.04 -26.80
C SER A 325 -18.53 7.00 -26.82
N ILE A 326 -17.53 7.14 -25.92
CA ILE A 326 -16.39 6.23 -25.83
C ILE A 326 -16.85 4.92 -25.18
N SER A 327 -16.71 3.81 -25.89
CA SER A 327 -16.95 2.48 -25.34
C SER A 327 -15.74 2.04 -24.51
N VAL A 328 -15.74 2.37 -23.21
CA VAL A 328 -14.59 2.25 -22.32
C VAL A 328 -14.33 0.80 -21.94
N ALA A 329 -13.08 0.34 -22.12
CA ALA A 329 -12.58 -0.95 -21.64
C ALA A 329 -11.86 -0.83 -20.29
N LYS A 330 -10.99 0.20 -20.12
CA LYS A 330 -10.19 0.41 -18.91
C LYS A 330 -10.13 1.88 -18.54
N ILE A 331 -10.06 2.16 -17.24
CA ILE A 331 -9.91 3.50 -16.67
C ILE A 331 -8.58 3.51 -15.89
N PHE A 332 -7.77 4.55 -16.09
CA PHE A 332 -6.54 4.82 -15.35
C PHE A 332 -6.57 6.24 -14.85
N ALA A 333 -6.48 6.43 -13.54
CA ALA A 333 -6.52 7.73 -12.92
C ALA A 333 -5.30 7.94 -12.01
N GLY A 334 -4.74 9.13 -12.04
CA GLY A 334 -3.60 9.53 -11.21
C GLY A 334 -3.22 11.00 -11.45
N GLY A 335 -2.54 11.64 -10.54
CA GLY A 335 -1.93 12.97 -10.70
C GLY A 335 -2.82 14.07 -11.29
N SER A 336 -4.13 14.08 -11.05
CA SER A 336 -5.12 15.00 -11.64
C SER A 336 -5.33 14.82 -13.15
N SER A 337 -5.04 13.63 -13.68
CA SER A 337 -5.31 13.25 -15.08
C SER A 337 -6.01 11.89 -15.12
N ILE A 338 -6.90 11.71 -16.10
CA ILE A 338 -7.58 10.45 -16.33
C ILE A 338 -7.35 10.01 -17.76
N PHE A 339 -7.03 8.73 -17.92
CA PHE A 339 -6.88 8.07 -19.20
C PHE A 339 -7.87 6.94 -19.33
N LEU A 340 -8.39 6.77 -20.53
CA LEU A 340 -9.27 5.66 -20.90
C LEU A 340 -8.62 4.88 -22.03
N ILE A 341 -8.78 3.57 -22.02
CA ILE A 341 -8.58 2.73 -23.20
C ILE A 341 -9.98 2.26 -23.62
N ASP A 342 -10.35 2.52 -24.87
CA ASP A 342 -11.63 2.06 -25.42
C ASP A 342 -11.55 0.60 -25.89
N ASN A 343 -12.71 0.02 -26.27
CA ASN A 343 -12.77 -1.37 -26.73
C ASN A 343 -12.03 -1.63 -28.04
N ASN A 344 -11.60 -0.58 -28.75
CA ASN A 344 -10.79 -0.67 -29.95
C ASN A 344 -9.28 -0.48 -29.64
N GLY A 345 -8.91 -0.32 -28.35
CA GLY A 345 -7.54 -0.09 -27.91
C GLY A 345 -7.04 1.35 -28.05
N LYS A 346 -7.91 2.30 -28.44
CA LYS A 346 -7.55 3.71 -28.55
C LYS A 346 -7.46 4.36 -27.19
N VAL A 347 -6.44 5.20 -26.98
CA VAL A 347 -6.19 5.93 -25.74
C VAL A 347 -6.83 7.30 -25.81
N TRP A 348 -7.54 7.68 -24.74
CA TRP A 348 -8.17 8.97 -24.52
C TRP A 348 -7.68 9.56 -23.20
N CYS A 349 -7.61 10.89 -23.09
CA CYS A 349 -7.15 11.55 -21.88
C CYS A 349 -7.92 12.85 -21.60
N SER A 350 -7.97 13.20 -20.30
CA SER A 350 -8.53 14.46 -19.78
C SER A 350 -7.76 14.88 -18.52
N GLY A 351 -7.88 16.16 -18.12
CA GLY A 351 -7.31 16.69 -16.89
C GLY A 351 -6.09 17.56 -17.12
N ALA A 352 -5.22 17.56 -16.11
CA ALA A 352 -4.03 18.41 -16.04
C ALA A 352 -3.02 18.10 -17.16
N ASN A 353 -2.49 19.16 -17.80
CA ASN A 353 -1.48 19.05 -18.84
C ASN A 353 -0.40 20.15 -18.77
N ALA A 354 -0.37 20.97 -17.72
CA ALA A 354 0.59 22.05 -17.57
C ALA A 354 2.07 21.60 -17.55
N ARG A 355 2.30 20.29 -17.46
CA ARG A 355 3.60 19.61 -17.53
C ARG A 355 3.73 18.69 -18.74
N GLY A 356 2.82 18.77 -19.72
CA GLY A 356 2.80 17.88 -20.90
C GLY A 356 2.40 16.43 -20.59
N GLN A 357 1.88 16.13 -19.40
CA GLN A 357 1.60 14.77 -18.93
C GLN A 357 0.51 14.05 -19.72
N LEU A 358 -0.30 14.74 -20.51
CA LEU A 358 -1.26 14.11 -21.43
C LEU A 358 -0.62 13.63 -22.75
N GLY A 359 0.56 14.15 -23.10
CA GLY A 359 1.28 13.75 -24.30
C GLY A 359 0.68 14.24 -25.64
N LEU A 360 -0.11 15.32 -25.59
CA LEU A 360 -0.88 15.85 -26.74
C LEU A 360 -0.10 16.84 -27.63
N GLY A 361 1.18 17.11 -27.32
CA GLY A 361 2.01 18.05 -28.05
C GLY A 361 1.91 19.50 -27.55
N ASP A 362 1.17 19.76 -26.48
CA ASP A 362 0.99 21.08 -25.89
C ASP A 362 0.94 21.01 -24.34
N LEU A 363 0.66 22.15 -23.68
CA LEU A 363 0.58 22.27 -22.22
C LEU A 363 -0.85 22.61 -21.73
N ASN A 364 -1.86 22.51 -22.58
CA ASN A 364 -3.21 22.90 -22.23
C ASN A 364 -3.95 21.74 -21.51
N ASN A 365 -4.59 22.04 -20.40
CA ASN A 365 -5.50 21.10 -19.75
C ASN A 365 -6.66 20.69 -20.68
N ARG A 366 -7.22 19.52 -20.44
CA ARG A 366 -8.38 19.03 -21.19
C ARG A 366 -9.56 18.79 -20.26
N SER A 367 -10.62 19.57 -20.44
CA SER A 367 -11.88 19.37 -19.71
C SER A 367 -12.82 18.35 -20.38
N SER A 368 -12.47 17.88 -21.58
CA SER A 368 -13.17 16.80 -22.31
C SER A 368 -12.18 15.74 -22.73
N PHE A 369 -12.64 14.49 -22.85
CA PHE A 369 -11.78 13.39 -23.30
C PHE A 369 -11.28 13.63 -24.71
N THR A 370 -9.97 13.74 -24.87
CA THR A 370 -9.26 14.01 -26.12
C THR A 370 -8.48 12.75 -26.54
N PRO A 371 -8.55 12.32 -27.79
CA PRO A 371 -7.79 11.14 -28.24
C PRO A 371 -6.29 11.41 -28.26
N LEU A 372 -5.50 10.48 -27.70
CA LEU A 372 -4.04 10.50 -27.76
C LEU A 372 -3.57 9.73 -29.00
N SER A 373 -3.54 10.43 -30.14
CA SER A 373 -3.29 9.81 -31.45
C SER A 373 -1.89 9.24 -31.64
N PHE A 374 -0.92 9.62 -30.79
CA PHE A 374 0.43 9.03 -30.79
C PHE A 374 0.42 7.49 -30.69
N PHE A 375 -0.56 6.92 -29.99
CA PHE A 375 -0.70 5.48 -29.80
C PHE A 375 -1.67 4.78 -30.76
N ASN A 376 -2.15 5.44 -31.83
CA ASN A 376 -3.08 4.82 -32.79
C ASN A 376 -2.54 3.55 -33.49
N THR A 377 -1.21 3.40 -33.56
CA THR A 377 -0.53 2.23 -34.15
C THR A 377 0.08 1.29 -33.10
N LYS A 378 -0.18 1.51 -31.83
CA LYS A 378 0.42 0.79 -30.70
C LYS A 378 -0.69 0.29 -29.78
N THR A 379 -0.53 -0.90 -29.24
CA THR A 379 -1.49 -1.44 -28.26
C THR A 379 -0.99 -1.20 -26.84
N ILE A 380 -1.60 -0.25 -26.16
CA ILE A 380 -1.31 0.09 -24.76
C ILE A 380 -2.19 -0.77 -23.83
N ASP A 381 -1.60 -1.40 -22.84
CA ASP A 381 -2.34 -2.23 -21.86
C ASP A 381 -2.27 -1.72 -20.41
N ALA A 382 -1.32 -0.84 -20.10
CA ALA A 382 -1.21 -0.18 -18.80
C ALA A 382 -0.80 1.28 -18.96
N ILE A 383 -1.39 2.14 -18.15
CA ILE A 383 -1.08 3.57 -18.05
C ILE A 383 -0.93 3.93 -16.58
N ILE A 384 0.15 4.62 -16.23
CA ILE A 384 0.45 5.07 -14.87
C ILE A 384 0.58 6.60 -14.91
N PRO A 385 -0.49 7.33 -14.60
CA PRO A 385 -0.42 8.78 -14.47
C PRO A 385 0.23 9.15 -13.13
N HIS A 386 1.33 9.90 -13.18
CA HIS A 386 2.02 10.52 -12.06
C HIS A 386 1.55 11.97 -11.86
N SER A 387 2.08 12.67 -10.86
CA SER A 387 1.71 14.07 -10.58
C SER A 387 2.03 15.05 -11.72
N GLY A 388 3.04 14.78 -12.54
CA GLY A 388 3.46 15.67 -13.64
C GLY A 388 3.92 14.93 -14.88
N SER A 389 3.82 13.63 -14.94
CA SER A 389 4.22 12.80 -16.09
C SER A 389 3.30 11.59 -16.20
N THR A 390 3.43 10.83 -17.28
CA THR A 390 2.67 9.60 -17.48
C THR A 390 3.56 8.54 -18.12
N SER A 391 3.49 7.33 -17.58
CA SER A 391 4.14 6.14 -18.14
C SER A 391 3.10 5.25 -18.82
N PHE A 392 3.41 4.76 -20.02
CA PHE A 392 2.57 3.85 -20.78
C PHE A 392 3.33 2.55 -21.04
N ARG A 393 2.65 1.42 -20.98
CA ARG A 393 3.23 0.14 -21.39
C ARG A 393 2.47 -0.42 -22.57
N GLU A 394 3.22 -0.80 -23.61
CA GLU A 394 2.70 -1.61 -24.71
C GLU A 394 2.60 -3.09 -24.30
N VAL A 395 1.76 -3.84 -24.98
CA VAL A 395 1.62 -5.30 -24.79
C VAL A 395 2.92 -6.08 -25.06
N ASN A 396 3.82 -5.54 -25.89
CA ASN A 396 5.15 -6.11 -26.15
C ASN A 396 6.18 -5.80 -25.04
N GLY A 397 5.78 -5.06 -24.02
CA GLY A 397 6.61 -4.68 -22.88
C GLY A 397 7.33 -3.33 -23.02
N ASN A 398 7.30 -2.67 -24.16
CA ASN A 398 7.89 -1.34 -24.32
C ASN A 398 7.28 -0.33 -23.35
N VAL A 399 8.11 0.55 -22.81
CA VAL A 399 7.70 1.61 -21.87
C VAL A 399 7.90 2.96 -22.50
N TRP A 400 6.87 3.79 -22.48
CA TRP A 400 6.86 5.16 -22.99
C TRP A 400 6.59 6.12 -21.84
N ASN A 401 7.30 7.25 -21.82
CA ASN A 401 7.12 8.27 -20.78
C ASN A 401 6.91 9.64 -21.42
N VAL A 402 6.10 10.51 -20.77
CA VAL A 402 5.81 11.87 -21.22
C VAL A 402 5.61 12.79 -20.01
N GLY A 403 5.90 14.07 -20.18
CA GLY A 403 5.68 15.09 -19.16
C GLY A 403 6.97 15.56 -18.50
N ASP A 404 6.89 15.88 -17.21
CA ASP A 404 7.96 16.42 -16.38
C ASP A 404 9.09 15.39 -16.16
N ASN A 405 10.34 15.88 -16.23
CA ASN A 405 11.53 15.06 -16.00
C ASN A 405 12.54 15.72 -15.03
N VAL A 406 12.08 16.64 -14.18
CA VAL A 406 12.97 17.37 -13.25
C VAL A 406 13.71 16.41 -12.31
N ASN A 407 13.04 15.35 -11.84
CA ASN A 407 13.61 14.33 -10.95
C ASN A 407 13.90 13.00 -11.66
N GLY A 408 14.11 13.03 -12.99
CA GLY A 408 14.42 11.82 -13.75
C GLY A 408 13.27 10.82 -13.88
N LEU A 409 12.02 11.25 -13.68
CA LEU A 409 10.85 10.36 -13.66
C LEU A 409 10.58 9.68 -15.02
N MET A 410 11.12 10.22 -16.10
CA MET A 410 11.06 9.58 -17.41
C MET A 410 12.06 8.42 -17.60
N GLY A 411 13.06 8.27 -16.72
CA GLY A 411 14.05 7.20 -16.78
C GLY A 411 15.02 7.25 -17.96
N LEU A 412 15.13 8.38 -18.66
CA LEU A 412 15.86 8.51 -19.94
C LEU A 412 17.37 8.76 -19.80
N GLY A 413 17.94 8.63 -18.60
CA GLY A 413 19.37 8.85 -18.32
C GLY A 413 19.75 10.31 -18.07
N SER A 414 18.81 11.24 -18.22
CA SER A 414 19.02 12.67 -18.01
C SER A 414 17.81 13.28 -17.29
N VAL A 415 17.99 14.48 -16.75
CA VAL A 415 16.92 15.33 -16.22
C VAL A 415 16.73 16.52 -17.16
N SER A 416 15.54 17.12 -17.14
CA SER A 416 15.21 18.30 -17.91
C SER A 416 14.24 19.18 -17.12
N THR A 417 14.44 20.50 -17.17
CA THR A 417 13.48 21.48 -16.63
C THR A 417 12.32 21.76 -17.60
N LEU A 418 12.48 21.36 -18.88
CA LEU A 418 11.41 21.43 -19.87
C LEU A 418 10.75 20.07 -20.00
N PRO A 419 9.40 20.01 -19.95
CA PRO A 419 8.69 18.76 -20.09
C PRO A 419 8.74 18.21 -21.51
N SER A 420 8.64 16.90 -21.67
CA SER A 420 8.33 16.30 -22.97
C SER A 420 6.83 16.44 -23.24
N LEU A 421 6.50 16.91 -24.43
CA LEU A 421 5.10 17.11 -24.85
C LEU A 421 4.53 15.92 -25.59
N THR A 422 5.39 14.98 -26.02
CA THR A 422 5.01 13.74 -26.70
C THR A 422 5.71 12.54 -26.04
N PRO A 423 5.09 11.34 -26.04
CA PRO A 423 5.68 10.17 -25.43
C PRO A 423 7.05 9.79 -26.02
N LEU A 424 8.02 9.53 -25.16
CA LEU A 424 9.37 9.08 -25.52
C LEU A 424 9.57 7.64 -25.06
N LEU A 425 10.16 6.81 -25.93
CA LEU A 425 10.47 5.41 -25.62
C LEU A 425 11.62 5.31 -24.63
N LEU A 426 11.47 4.50 -23.60
CA LEU A 426 12.55 4.07 -22.72
C LEU A 426 13.36 2.97 -23.42
N ASN A 427 14.33 3.37 -24.23
CA ASN A 427 15.09 2.49 -25.10
C ASN A 427 15.82 1.37 -24.33
N GLY A 428 15.73 0.13 -24.84
CA GLY A 428 16.41 -1.02 -24.26
C GLY A 428 15.80 -1.52 -22.93
N PHE A 429 14.63 -1.00 -22.55
CA PHE A 429 13.93 -1.40 -21.33
C PHE A 429 12.53 -1.95 -21.65
N THR A 430 12.25 -3.15 -21.16
CA THR A 430 10.93 -3.76 -21.28
C THR A 430 10.41 -4.13 -19.89
N ALA A 431 9.09 -4.05 -19.71
CA ALA A 431 8.42 -4.35 -18.45
C ALA A 431 7.21 -5.27 -18.66
N THR A 432 7.00 -6.19 -17.73
CA THR A 432 5.78 -6.99 -17.63
C THR A 432 4.73 -6.30 -16.75
N LYS A 433 5.18 -5.44 -15.84
CA LYS A 433 4.32 -4.60 -14.99
C LYS A 433 4.95 -3.24 -14.76
N LEU A 434 4.09 -2.24 -14.65
CA LEU A 434 4.44 -0.90 -14.19
C LEU A 434 3.60 -0.57 -12.95
N ALA A 435 4.18 0.20 -12.05
CA ALA A 435 3.50 0.89 -10.96
C ALA A 435 4.20 2.22 -10.71
N GLY A 436 3.48 3.16 -10.14
CA GLY A 436 4.04 4.46 -9.77
C GLY A 436 2.95 5.39 -9.29
N ASN A 437 3.37 6.37 -8.53
CA ASN A 437 2.55 7.49 -8.10
C ASN A 437 3.50 8.60 -7.63
N GLY A 438 3.00 9.81 -7.43
CA GLY A 438 3.85 10.93 -7.00
C GLY A 438 5.01 11.16 -7.99
N GLY A 439 6.22 10.82 -7.60
CA GLY A 439 7.43 11.09 -8.37
C GLY A 439 8.33 9.88 -8.60
N THR A 440 7.89 8.66 -8.28
CA THR A 440 8.70 7.44 -8.41
C THR A 440 8.01 6.42 -9.31
N SER A 441 8.76 5.81 -10.21
CA SER A 441 8.31 4.72 -11.08
C SER A 441 8.94 3.39 -10.68
N TYR A 442 8.17 2.33 -10.83
CA TYR A 442 8.59 0.94 -10.60
C TYR A 442 8.20 0.07 -11.79
N ALA A 443 9.05 -0.88 -12.12
CA ALA A 443 8.79 -1.84 -13.18
C ALA A 443 9.28 -3.23 -12.80
N MET A 444 8.53 -4.24 -13.19
CA MET A 444 8.98 -5.62 -13.17
C MET A 444 9.37 -6.03 -14.59
N LYS A 445 10.58 -6.56 -14.75
CA LYS A 445 11.04 -7.12 -16.04
C LYS A 445 10.54 -8.56 -16.25
N PRO A 446 10.65 -9.11 -17.49
CA PRO A 446 10.27 -10.49 -17.76
C PRO A 446 11.02 -11.55 -16.91
N ASP A 447 12.24 -11.24 -16.46
CA ASP A 447 13.06 -12.10 -15.59
C ASP A 447 12.64 -12.04 -14.12
N GLY A 448 11.58 -11.28 -13.79
CA GLY A 448 11.08 -11.06 -12.43
C GLY A 448 11.87 -10.05 -11.61
N SER A 449 12.91 -9.42 -12.16
CA SER A 449 13.67 -8.37 -11.47
C SER A 449 12.85 -7.09 -11.33
N LEU A 450 13.01 -6.41 -10.19
CA LEU A 450 12.34 -5.17 -9.85
C LEU A 450 13.27 -3.98 -10.12
N TRP A 451 12.76 -2.98 -10.80
CA TRP A 451 13.48 -1.77 -11.20
C TRP A 451 12.72 -0.52 -10.77
N THR A 452 13.46 0.56 -10.52
CA THR A 452 12.91 1.84 -10.06
C THR A 452 13.68 3.01 -10.66
N TRP A 453 13.02 4.17 -10.81
CA TRP A 453 13.60 5.45 -11.21
C TRP A 453 12.71 6.62 -10.78
N GLY A 454 13.21 7.84 -10.90
CA GLY A 454 12.54 9.05 -10.47
C GLY A 454 12.99 9.48 -9.07
N SER A 455 12.11 10.14 -8.34
CA SER A 455 12.37 10.71 -7.00
C SER A 455 12.67 9.63 -5.95
N ASN A 456 13.60 9.91 -5.04
CA ASN A 456 13.92 9.07 -3.87
C ASN A 456 13.36 9.66 -2.57
N SER A 457 12.26 10.40 -2.63
CA SER A 457 11.62 10.93 -1.43
C SER A 457 11.34 9.81 -0.42
N ALA A 458 11.76 10.02 0.84
CA ALA A 458 11.64 9.05 1.92
C ALA A 458 12.22 7.65 1.62
N GLY A 459 13.22 7.56 0.71
CA GLY A 459 13.84 6.30 0.33
C GLY A 459 13.04 5.46 -0.66
N ALA A 460 12.08 6.05 -1.37
CA ALA A 460 11.15 5.34 -2.25
C ALA A 460 11.82 4.51 -3.35
N LEU A 461 13.03 4.85 -3.81
CA LEU A 461 13.76 4.02 -4.78
C LEU A 461 14.14 2.64 -4.24
N GLY A 462 14.21 2.45 -2.92
CA GLY A 462 14.44 1.13 -2.31
C GLY A 462 15.85 0.57 -2.49
N THR A 463 16.80 1.36 -2.95
CA THR A 463 18.19 0.93 -3.26
C THR A 463 19.15 1.06 -2.09
N GLY A 464 18.71 1.68 -0.99
CA GLY A 464 19.52 1.97 0.20
C GLY A 464 20.51 3.11 0.04
N GLY A 465 20.48 3.79 -1.12
CA GLY A 465 21.31 4.98 -1.38
C GLY A 465 20.62 6.27 -0.95
N ASP A 466 21.42 7.34 -0.77
CA ASP A 466 20.96 8.66 -0.33
C ASP A 466 20.75 9.64 -1.49
N SER A 467 20.88 9.19 -2.74
CA SER A 467 20.63 10.01 -3.94
C SER A 467 19.20 10.52 -3.92
N ALA A 468 19.00 11.81 -4.19
CA ALA A 468 17.66 12.42 -4.19
C ALA A 468 16.73 11.87 -5.29
N PHE A 469 17.30 11.33 -6.36
CA PHE A 469 16.56 10.73 -7.48
C PHE A 469 17.47 9.80 -8.30
N SER A 470 16.87 9.04 -9.24
CA SER A 470 17.58 8.37 -10.33
C SER A 470 16.96 8.75 -11.67
N SER A 471 17.77 9.21 -12.61
CA SER A 471 17.34 9.53 -13.98
C SER A 471 17.33 8.33 -14.92
N SER A 472 17.80 7.17 -14.47
CA SER A 472 17.79 5.90 -15.22
C SER A 472 17.15 4.81 -14.36
N PRO A 473 16.54 3.78 -14.98
CA PRO A 473 16.12 2.60 -14.25
C PRO A 473 17.30 1.93 -13.54
N ILE A 474 17.16 1.68 -12.23
CA ILE A 474 18.10 0.96 -11.39
C ILE A 474 17.42 -0.24 -10.75
N GLN A 475 18.14 -1.35 -10.61
CA GLN A 475 17.59 -2.56 -10.04
C GLN A 475 17.53 -2.46 -8.50
N ILE A 476 16.39 -2.81 -7.93
CA ILE A 476 16.23 -3.04 -6.50
C ILE A 476 16.73 -4.45 -6.18
N LYS A 477 17.67 -4.55 -5.24
CA LYS A 477 18.30 -5.83 -4.84
C LYS A 477 17.75 -6.32 -3.52
#